data_6d6489bc8d37dcb9ca9979f71bbb87d2
#
_entry.id   6d6489bc8d37dcb9ca9979f71bbb87d2
#
_cell.length_a   1.000
_cell.length_b   1.000
_cell.length_c   1.000
_cell.angle_alpha   90.00
_cell.angle_beta   90.00
_cell.angle_gamma   90.00
#
_symmetry.space_group_name_H-M   'P 1'
#
loop_
_entity.id
_entity.type
_entity.pdbx_description
1 polymer ?
#
loop_
_entity_poly.entity_id
_entity_poly.type
_entity_poly.pdbx_seq_one_letter_code
_entity_poly.pdbx_strand_id
1 'polypeptide(L)'
;VNLQMYTFVLQIFLMTSEQLTDLYNSLKEKSLFGRYITNKIIEGLLDNFSSVFQFSTIGYSVEHRPIFSLKVGQGDTKILLWSQMHGNESTTTKALFDVLNGFSKGKFSDILENCTLQIIPILNPDGAARYTRVNANEVDLNRDAQYLTQPESKVLRACFDSFMPHYCFNLHGQRTIFGAGRTGNSATLSFLSPAEDTECTLTVTRKKAMSVIALINEQIQKDLPRTFQGSLDAY
;
A
#
# COMPACT_ATOMS: atom_id res chain seq x y z
N VAL A 1 18.43 6.23 10.19
CA VAL A 1 17.88 4.89 9.91
C VAL A 1 18.40 3.99 11.01
N ASN A 2 17.50 3.44 11.83
CA ASN A 2 17.83 2.73 13.06
C ASN A 2 18.45 1.36 12.73
N LEU A 3 19.52 0.97 13.44
CA LEU A 3 20.27 -0.29 13.27
C LEU A 3 19.34 -1.53 13.32
N GLN A 4 18.27 -1.49 14.08
CA GLN A 4 17.26 -2.56 14.21
C GLN A 4 16.43 -2.78 12.93
N MET A 5 16.11 -1.70 12.18
CA MET A 5 15.45 -1.82 10.88
C MET A 5 16.36 -2.55 9.87
N TYR A 6 17.68 -2.37 9.97
CA TYR A 6 18.66 -3.14 9.20
C TYR A 6 18.64 -4.63 9.56
N THR A 7 18.47 -4.98 10.82
CA THR A 7 18.48 -6.39 11.29
C THR A 7 17.29 -7.18 10.76
N PHE A 8 16.09 -6.57 10.75
CA PHE A 8 14.87 -7.22 10.22
C PHE A 8 14.94 -7.40 8.69
N VAL A 9 15.32 -6.36 8.01
CA VAL A 9 15.59 -6.40 6.57
C VAL A 9 16.62 -7.50 6.31
N LEU A 10 17.73 -7.58 7.08
CA LEU A 10 18.73 -8.64 6.97
C LEU A 10 18.16 -10.06 7.20
N GLN A 11 17.19 -10.25 8.10
CA GLN A 11 16.61 -11.58 8.35
C GLN A 11 15.80 -12.11 7.17
N ILE A 12 15.05 -11.25 6.47
CA ILE A 12 14.37 -11.62 5.23
C ILE A 12 15.41 -11.96 4.14
N PHE A 13 16.58 -11.30 4.14
CA PHE A 13 17.65 -11.48 3.17
C PHE A 13 18.37 -12.81 3.24
N LEU A 14 18.34 -13.46 4.38
CA LEU A 14 18.96 -14.78 4.58
C LEU A 14 17.98 -15.92 4.24
N MET A 15 16.73 -15.61 3.84
CA MET A 15 15.74 -16.63 3.53
C MET A 15 15.97 -17.19 2.13
N THR A 16 15.91 -18.52 2.01
CA THR A 16 15.88 -19.20 0.72
C THR A 16 14.55 -18.94 -0.01
N SER A 17 14.50 -19.20 -1.32
CA SER A 17 13.25 -19.10 -2.10
C SER A 17 12.14 -20.00 -1.55
N GLU A 18 12.50 -21.15 -0.98
CA GLU A 18 11.57 -22.07 -0.32
C GLU A 18 11.00 -21.43 0.95
N GLN A 19 11.86 -20.91 1.81
CA GLN A 19 11.46 -20.20 3.04
C GLN A 19 10.57 -18.99 2.76
N LEU A 20 10.86 -18.21 1.71
CA LEU A 20 10.02 -17.09 1.27
C LEU A 20 8.67 -17.57 0.77
N THR A 21 8.63 -18.68 0.04
CA THR A 21 7.38 -19.30 -0.43
C THR A 21 6.54 -19.79 0.75
N ASP A 22 7.16 -20.44 1.72
CA ASP A 22 6.49 -20.93 2.94
C ASP A 22 5.96 -19.76 3.77
N LEU A 23 6.77 -18.71 3.95
CA LEU A 23 6.33 -17.49 4.62
C LEU A 23 5.11 -16.90 3.91
N TYR A 24 5.17 -16.67 2.60
CA TYR A 24 4.06 -16.19 1.81
C TYR A 24 2.81 -17.04 1.97
N ASN A 25 2.93 -18.37 1.83
CA ASN A 25 1.81 -19.29 1.97
C ASN A 25 1.19 -19.27 3.39
N SER A 26 2.01 -19.01 4.41
CA SER A 26 1.56 -18.88 5.79
C SER A 26 0.84 -17.57 6.11
N LEU A 27 1.14 -16.52 5.35
CA LEU A 27 0.60 -15.16 5.55
C LEU A 27 -0.57 -14.85 4.63
N LYS A 28 -0.62 -15.49 3.47
CA LYS A 28 -1.61 -15.20 2.43
C LYS A 28 -3.04 -15.29 2.94
N GLU A 29 -3.80 -14.20 2.73
CA GLU A 29 -5.24 -14.18 2.96
C GLU A 29 -5.98 -14.89 1.83
N LYS A 30 -6.30 -16.16 2.06
CA LYS A 30 -6.85 -17.05 1.02
C LYS A 30 -8.28 -16.69 0.61
N SER A 31 -9.02 -15.97 1.43
CA SER A 31 -10.37 -15.50 1.10
C SER A 31 -10.37 -14.34 0.11
N LEU A 32 -9.25 -13.60 0.01
CA LEU A 32 -9.07 -12.52 -0.93
C LEU A 32 -8.44 -13.00 -2.24
N PHE A 33 -9.23 -13.65 -3.08
CA PHE A 33 -8.78 -14.10 -4.40
C PHE A 33 -9.50 -13.36 -5.54
N GLY A 34 -8.91 -13.45 -6.74
CA GLY A 34 -9.47 -12.78 -7.91
C GLY A 34 -9.26 -11.26 -7.89
N ARG A 35 -10.07 -10.55 -8.66
CA ARG A 35 -9.92 -9.11 -8.88
C ARG A 35 -10.99 -8.24 -8.22
N TYR A 36 -12.11 -8.83 -7.82
CA TYR A 36 -13.26 -8.10 -7.27
C TYR A 36 -13.20 -8.06 -5.74
N ILE A 37 -12.35 -7.21 -5.20
CA ILE A 37 -12.22 -7.01 -3.75
C ILE A 37 -13.00 -5.75 -3.37
N THR A 38 -13.99 -5.91 -2.49
CA THR A 38 -14.92 -4.86 -2.08
C THR A 38 -15.01 -4.76 -0.55
N ASN A 39 -15.59 -3.67 -0.04
CA ASN A 39 -15.84 -3.51 1.40
C ASN A 39 -16.56 -4.72 1.99
N LYS A 40 -17.62 -5.21 1.32
CA LYS A 40 -18.38 -6.37 1.79
C LYS A 40 -17.53 -7.60 2.05
N ILE A 41 -16.45 -7.78 1.26
CA ILE A 41 -15.54 -8.92 1.43
C ILE A 41 -14.59 -8.67 2.60
N ILE A 42 -14.07 -7.45 2.73
CA ILE A 42 -13.07 -7.15 3.76
C ILE A 42 -13.66 -6.90 5.15
N GLU A 43 -14.92 -6.51 5.28
CA GLU A 43 -15.57 -6.24 6.58
C GLU A 43 -15.40 -7.41 7.55
N GLY A 44 -15.77 -8.63 7.14
CA GLY A 44 -15.62 -9.81 8.00
C GLY A 44 -14.16 -10.15 8.34
N LEU A 45 -13.20 -9.74 7.50
CA LEU A 45 -11.77 -9.89 7.79
C LEU A 45 -11.29 -8.83 8.78
N LEU A 46 -11.78 -7.61 8.67
CA LEU A 46 -11.41 -6.53 9.59
C LEU A 46 -11.85 -6.84 11.02
N ASP A 47 -13.01 -7.48 11.19
CA ASP A 47 -13.50 -7.93 12.50
C ASP A 47 -12.50 -8.90 13.16
N ASN A 48 -11.86 -9.79 12.40
CA ASN A 48 -10.84 -10.70 12.91
C ASN A 48 -9.60 -9.98 13.45
N PHE A 49 -9.33 -8.78 12.98
CA PHE A 49 -8.20 -7.96 13.44
C PHE A 49 -8.57 -7.00 14.58
N SER A 50 -9.84 -6.82 14.90
CA SER A 50 -10.32 -5.86 15.91
C SER A 50 -9.78 -6.10 17.33
N SER A 51 -9.41 -7.34 17.66
CA SER A 51 -8.76 -7.67 18.93
C SER A 51 -7.27 -7.35 18.98
N VAL A 52 -6.63 -7.13 17.84
CA VAL A 52 -5.18 -6.91 17.72
C VAL A 52 -4.85 -5.49 17.29
N PHE A 53 -5.67 -4.90 16.42
CA PHE A 53 -5.44 -3.58 15.84
C PHE A 53 -6.61 -2.64 16.08
N GLN A 54 -6.32 -1.35 16.18
CA GLN A 54 -7.35 -0.32 16.20
C GLN A 54 -8.00 -0.21 14.82
N PHE A 55 -9.30 -0.49 14.76
CA PHE A 55 -10.11 -0.43 13.54
C PHE A 55 -11.20 0.62 13.71
N SER A 56 -11.44 1.43 12.67
CA SER A 56 -12.48 2.47 12.66
C SER A 56 -12.96 2.82 11.27
N THR A 57 -14.21 3.30 11.18
CA THR A 57 -14.71 4.02 10.01
C THR A 57 -14.25 5.48 10.12
N ILE A 58 -13.49 5.95 9.14
CA ILE A 58 -12.91 7.30 9.11
C ILE A 58 -13.70 8.28 8.23
N GLY A 59 -14.72 7.80 7.53
CA GLY A 59 -15.61 8.57 6.68
C GLY A 59 -16.40 7.69 5.72
N TYR A 60 -17.02 8.33 4.74
CA TYR A 60 -17.92 7.67 3.79
C TYR A 60 -17.66 8.14 2.36
N SER A 61 -17.89 7.26 1.39
CA SER A 61 -17.86 7.55 -0.04
C SER A 61 -19.10 8.35 -0.51
N VAL A 62 -19.14 8.67 -1.80
CA VAL A 62 -20.31 9.32 -2.44
C VAL A 62 -21.60 8.53 -2.20
N GLU A 63 -21.57 7.20 -2.31
CA GLU A 63 -22.72 6.33 -2.06
C GLU A 63 -22.83 5.85 -0.61
N HIS A 64 -22.27 6.61 0.33
CA HIS A 64 -22.32 6.33 1.77
C HIS A 64 -21.77 4.95 2.19
N ARG A 65 -20.83 4.37 1.42
CA ARG A 65 -20.08 3.20 1.88
C ARG A 65 -18.97 3.62 2.85
N PRO A 66 -18.78 2.91 3.96
CA PRO A 66 -17.76 3.28 4.93
C PRO A 66 -16.35 3.17 4.33
N ILE A 67 -15.49 4.12 4.70
CA ILE A 67 -14.05 4.06 4.44
C ILE A 67 -13.38 3.64 5.74
N PHE A 68 -12.78 2.45 5.72
CA PHE A 68 -12.18 1.85 6.88
C PHE A 68 -10.72 2.22 7.04
N SER A 69 -10.26 2.27 8.29
CA SER A 69 -8.85 2.44 8.61
C SER A 69 -8.44 1.55 9.78
N LEU A 70 -7.22 1.04 9.71
CA LEU A 70 -6.57 0.30 10.79
C LEU A 70 -5.34 1.09 11.25
N LYS A 71 -5.12 1.11 12.57
CA LYS A 71 -3.90 1.63 13.16
C LYS A 71 -3.14 0.49 13.83
N VAL A 72 -1.87 0.32 13.47
CA VAL A 72 -1.02 -0.82 13.85
C VAL A 72 0.35 -0.31 14.28
N GLY A 73 0.90 -0.88 15.36
CA GLY A 73 2.19 -0.49 15.90
C GLY A 73 2.12 0.75 16.81
N GLN A 74 3.26 1.06 17.43
CA GLN A 74 3.37 2.13 18.44
C GLN A 74 4.68 2.93 18.35
N GLY A 75 5.47 2.70 17.30
CA GLY A 75 6.73 3.39 17.11
C GLY A 75 6.56 4.83 16.62
N ASP A 76 7.61 5.62 16.76
CA ASP A 76 7.59 7.06 16.46
C ASP A 76 7.51 7.37 14.96
N THR A 77 7.96 6.45 14.09
CA THR A 77 7.89 6.64 12.64
C THR A 77 6.48 6.38 12.14
N LYS A 78 5.78 7.43 11.74
CA LYS A 78 4.40 7.37 11.23
C LYS A 78 4.36 7.15 9.73
N ILE A 79 3.62 6.13 9.30
CA ILE A 79 3.49 5.75 7.89
C ILE A 79 2.00 5.61 7.54
N LEU A 80 1.54 6.37 6.55
CA LEU A 80 0.19 6.28 6.01
C LEU A 80 0.22 5.47 4.70
N LEU A 81 -0.59 4.43 4.63
CA LEU A 81 -0.75 3.59 3.45
C LEU A 81 -2.22 3.56 3.02
N TRP A 82 -2.48 3.70 1.73
CA TRP A 82 -3.83 3.46 1.20
C TRP A 82 -3.78 2.70 -0.11
N SER A 83 -4.80 1.89 -0.33
CA SER A 83 -4.98 1.08 -1.53
C SER A 83 -6.35 1.35 -2.17
N GLN A 84 -6.55 0.81 -3.35
CA GLN A 84 -7.79 0.98 -4.13
C GLN A 84 -8.32 2.43 -4.17
N MET A 85 -7.44 3.42 -4.31
CA MET A 85 -7.81 4.76 -4.77
C MET A 85 -8.49 4.66 -6.15
N HIS A 86 -8.00 3.76 -7.00
CA HIS A 86 -8.72 3.26 -8.15
C HIS A 86 -9.42 1.95 -7.77
N GLY A 87 -10.74 1.92 -7.82
CA GLY A 87 -11.52 0.80 -7.27
C GLY A 87 -11.24 -0.56 -7.91
N ASN A 88 -10.75 -0.58 -9.16
CA ASN A 88 -10.40 -1.80 -9.89
C ASN A 88 -8.93 -2.26 -9.69
N GLU A 89 -8.18 -1.67 -8.76
CA GLU A 89 -6.79 -1.99 -8.49
C GLU A 89 -6.62 -2.69 -7.14
N SER A 90 -7.07 -3.94 -7.04
CA SER A 90 -7.19 -4.68 -5.78
C SER A 90 -5.94 -5.49 -5.38
N THR A 91 -4.89 -5.53 -6.19
CA THR A 91 -3.70 -6.35 -5.91
C THR A 91 -3.02 -5.93 -4.60
N THR A 92 -2.87 -4.63 -4.40
CA THR A 92 -2.23 -4.08 -3.19
C THR A 92 -3.11 -4.19 -1.95
N THR A 93 -4.44 -4.16 -2.10
CA THR A 93 -5.36 -4.48 -1.00
C THR A 93 -5.12 -5.91 -0.48
N LYS A 94 -5.00 -6.89 -1.37
CA LYS A 94 -4.68 -8.27 -0.98
C LYS A 94 -3.33 -8.35 -0.24
N ALA A 95 -2.30 -7.68 -0.77
CA ALA A 95 -0.98 -7.63 -0.14
C ALA A 95 -1.03 -6.99 1.26
N LEU A 96 -1.85 -5.95 1.47
CA LEU A 96 -2.05 -5.36 2.79
C LEU A 96 -2.62 -6.36 3.79
N PHE A 97 -3.59 -7.19 3.40
CA PHE A 97 -4.14 -8.23 4.28
C PHE A 97 -3.14 -9.34 4.56
N ASP A 98 -2.28 -9.72 3.60
CA ASP A 98 -1.19 -10.66 3.83
C ASP A 98 -0.22 -10.12 4.89
N VAL A 99 0.14 -8.82 4.81
CA VAL A 99 0.99 -8.15 5.81
C VAL A 99 0.29 -8.07 7.18
N LEU A 100 -1.00 -7.72 7.22
CA LEU A 100 -1.79 -7.69 8.47
C LEU A 100 -1.84 -9.07 9.14
N ASN A 101 -1.98 -10.15 8.37
CA ASN A 101 -1.85 -11.51 8.87
C ASN A 101 -0.47 -11.78 9.48
N GLY A 102 0.58 -11.22 8.89
CA GLY A 102 1.94 -11.29 9.43
C GLY A 102 2.04 -10.59 10.79
N PHE A 103 1.58 -9.38 10.88
CA PHE A 103 1.57 -8.60 12.13
C PHE A 103 0.74 -9.30 13.22
N SER A 104 -0.45 -9.81 12.90
CA SER A 104 -1.31 -10.52 13.88
C SER A 104 -0.69 -11.81 14.41
N LYS A 105 0.20 -12.44 13.64
CA LYS A 105 0.95 -13.65 14.02
C LYS A 105 2.31 -13.34 14.68
N GLY A 106 2.55 -12.07 15.05
CA GLY A 106 3.80 -11.63 15.67
C GLY A 106 5.01 -11.65 14.71
N LYS A 107 4.74 -11.74 13.40
CA LYS A 107 5.80 -11.53 12.39
C LYS A 107 6.03 -10.03 12.22
N PHE A 108 7.28 -9.66 11.87
CA PHE A 108 7.63 -8.26 11.61
C PHE A 108 7.41 -7.33 12.82
N SER A 109 7.59 -7.85 14.06
CA SER A 109 7.45 -7.08 15.31
C SER A 109 8.31 -5.82 15.32
N ASP A 110 9.54 -5.92 14.81
CA ASP A 110 10.49 -4.80 14.73
C ASP A 110 9.91 -3.59 13.94
N ILE A 111 9.06 -3.86 12.93
CA ILE A 111 8.37 -2.79 12.20
C ILE A 111 7.39 -2.09 13.14
N LEU A 112 6.60 -2.86 13.90
CA LEU A 112 5.56 -2.32 14.79
C LEU A 112 6.13 -1.64 16.04
N GLU A 113 7.33 -2.03 16.47
CA GLU A 113 8.06 -1.36 17.56
C GLU A 113 8.60 0.00 17.12
N ASN A 114 9.05 0.14 15.85
CA ASN A 114 9.67 1.35 15.34
C ASN A 114 8.71 2.26 14.54
N CYS A 115 7.60 1.70 14.06
CA CYS A 115 6.64 2.40 13.23
C CYS A 115 5.23 2.33 13.80
N THR A 116 4.47 3.38 13.54
CA THR A 116 3.01 3.38 13.64
C THR A 116 2.44 3.50 12.23
N LEU A 117 1.66 2.51 11.82
CA LEU A 117 1.05 2.43 10.50
C LEU A 117 -0.42 2.83 10.58
N GLN A 118 -0.86 3.73 9.70
CA GLN A 118 -2.26 4.03 9.43
C GLN A 118 -2.59 3.47 8.05
N ILE A 119 -3.49 2.49 7.97
CA ILE A 119 -3.76 1.74 6.74
C ILE A 119 -5.22 1.94 6.33
N ILE A 120 -5.46 2.37 5.08
CA ILE A 120 -6.78 2.47 4.45
C ILE A 120 -6.83 1.40 3.35
N PRO A 121 -7.48 0.24 3.57
CA PRO A 121 -7.44 -0.87 2.61
C PRO A 121 -8.14 -0.57 1.29
N ILE A 122 -9.27 0.16 1.35
CA ILE A 122 -10.06 0.57 0.17
C ILE A 122 -10.46 2.02 0.36
N LEU A 123 -9.80 2.93 -0.38
CA LEU A 123 -10.14 4.35 -0.35
C LEU A 123 -11.38 4.67 -1.18
N ASN A 124 -11.60 3.95 -2.28
CA ASN A 124 -12.71 4.13 -3.21
C ASN A 124 -13.66 2.91 -3.19
N PRO A 125 -14.51 2.78 -2.17
CA PRO A 125 -15.38 1.62 -2.05
C PRO A 125 -16.50 1.57 -3.12
N ASP A 126 -16.89 2.70 -3.68
CA ASP A 126 -17.86 2.75 -4.78
C ASP A 126 -17.27 2.24 -6.08
N GLY A 127 -16.07 2.70 -6.42
CA GLY A 127 -15.30 2.19 -7.56
C GLY A 127 -14.96 0.71 -7.39
N ALA A 128 -14.63 0.27 -6.17
CA ALA A 128 -14.37 -1.14 -5.88
C ALA A 128 -15.62 -2.01 -6.13
N ALA A 129 -16.80 -1.56 -5.70
CA ALA A 129 -18.08 -2.26 -5.89
C ALA A 129 -18.46 -2.38 -7.38
N ARG A 130 -18.14 -1.37 -8.19
CA ARG A 130 -18.42 -1.32 -9.64
C ARG A 130 -17.29 -1.84 -10.51
N TYR A 131 -16.13 -2.10 -9.92
CA TYR A 131 -14.89 -2.43 -10.59
C TYR A 131 -14.46 -1.34 -11.59
N THR A 132 -14.56 -0.08 -11.18
CA THR A 132 -14.17 1.09 -11.97
C THR A 132 -12.92 1.75 -11.39
N ARG A 133 -12.20 2.49 -12.25
CA ARG A 133 -11.08 3.33 -11.82
C ARG A 133 -11.56 4.51 -10.98
N VAL A 134 -12.60 5.17 -11.44
CA VAL A 134 -13.18 6.40 -10.87
C VAL A 134 -14.13 6.09 -9.71
N ASN A 135 -14.48 7.11 -8.91
CA ASN A 135 -15.49 6.99 -7.86
C ASN A 135 -16.92 7.06 -8.44
N ALA A 136 -17.94 7.14 -7.60
CA ALA A 136 -19.35 7.17 -8.03
C ALA A 136 -19.73 8.44 -8.81
N ASN A 137 -18.99 9.53 -8.65
CA ASN A 137 -19.13 10.77 -9.41
C ASN A 137 -18.28 10.79 -10.69
N GLU A 138 -17.73 9.65 -11.11
CA GLU A 138 -16.86 9.52 -12.29
C GLU A 138 -15.56 10.33 -12.20
N VAL A 139 -15.10 10.65 -10.98
CA VAL A 139 -13.87 11.40 -10.72
C VAL A 139 -12.72 10.45 -10.41
N ASP A 140 -11.57 10.66 -11.07
CA ASP A 140 -10.30 10.00 -10.71
C ASP A 140 -9.74 10.64 -9.43
N LEU A 141 -9.80 9.92 -8.31
CA LEU A 141 -9.33 10.41 -7.01
C LEU A 141 -7.83 10.75 -7.01
N ASN A 142 -7.04 10.12 -7.89
CA ASN A 142 -5.62 10.43 -8.05
C ASN A 142 -5.38 11.77 -8.80
N ARG A 143 -6.44 12.45 -9.24
CA ARG A 143 -6.44 13.81 -9.79
C ARG A 143 -7.12 14.80 -8.86
N ASP A 144 -7.90 14.33 -7.90
CA ASP A 144 -8.67 15.16 -6.96
C ASP A 144 -7.92 15.46 -5.65
N ALA A 145 -6.74 14.89 -5.45
CA ALA A 145 -5.97 15.03 -4.19
C ALA A 145 -5.63 16.49 -3.84
N GLN A 146 -5.52 17.37 -4.82
CA GLN A 146 -5.29 18.81 -4.64
C GLN A 146 -6.59 19.59 -4.44
N TYR A 147 -7.62 19.26 -5.22
CA TYR A 147 -8.86 20.04 -5.27
C TYR A 147 -9.87 19.63 -4.20
N LEU A 148 -9.77 18.39 -3.71
CA LEU A 148 -10.60 17.84 -2.62
C LEU A 148 -12.11 18.02 -2.89
N THR A 149 -12.54 17.78 -4.13
CA THR A 149 -13.96 17.91 -4.50
C THR A 149 -14.77 16.70 -4.02
N GLN A 150 -14.13 15.53 -3.92
CA GLN A 150 -14.77 14.27 -3.59
C GLN A 150 -14.69 13.94 -2.09
N PRO A 151 -15.71 13.26 -1.51
CA PRO A 151 -15.71 12.88 -0.11
C PRO A 151 -14.52 11.99 0.26
N GLU A 152 -14.14 11.02 -0.61
CA GLU A 152 -13.02 10.11 -0.39
C GLU A 152 -11.69 10.88 -0.30
N SER A 153 -11.49 11.89 -1.15
CA SER A 153 -10.30 12.74 -1.12
C SER A 153 -10.23 13.57 0.16
N LYS A 154 -11.38 14.09 0.62
CA LYS A 154 -11.47 14.83 1.90
C LYS A 154 -11.18 13.91 3.08
N VAL A 155 -11.66 12.67 3.06
CA VAL A 155 -11.40 11.68 4.11
C VAL A 155 -9.90 11.35 4.17
N LEU A 156 -9.26 11.09 3.02
CA LEU A 156 -7.82 10.85 2.98
C LEU A 156 -7.03 12.05 3.50
N ARG A 157 -7.40 13.27 3.11
CA ARG A 157 -6.76 14.50 3.56
C ARG A 157 -6.92 14.70 5.07
N ALA A 158 -8.11 14.53 5.62
CA ALA A 158 -8.35 14.62 7.04
C ALA A 158 -7.55 13.57 7.84
N CYS A 159 -7.45 12.36 7.31
CA CYS A 159 -6.60 11.30 7.87
C CYS A 159 -5.13 11.72 7.87
N PHE A 160 -4.63 12.25 6.76
CA PHE A 160 -3.26 12.77 6.65
C PHE A 160 -2.99 13.89 7.66
N ASP A 161 -3.86 14.91 7.72
CA ASP A 161 -3.67 16.08 8.57
C ASP A 161 -3.74 15.72 10.08
N SER A 162 -4.58 14.75 10.46
CA SER A 162 -4.69 14.30 11.86
C SER A 162 -3.56 13.35 12.27
N PHE A 163 -3.15 12.47 11.39
CA PHE A 163 -2.10 11.47 11.66
C PHE A 163 -0.69 12.06 11.54
N MET A 164 -0.49 13.07 10.67
CA MET A 164 0.80 13.73 10.39
C MET A 164 1.91 12.70 10.06
N PRO A 165 1.78 11.92 8.98
CA PRO A 165 2.73 10.86 8.64
C PRO A 165 4.08 11.42 8.22
N HIS A 166 5.16 10.68 8.53
CA HIS A 166 6.50 10.95 8.01
C HIS A 166 6.67 10.44 6.57
N TYR A 167 5.91 9.39 6.22
CA TYR A 167 5.91 8.76 4.89
C TYR A 167 4.49 8.39 4.49
N CYS A 168 4.22 8.49 3.18
CA CYS A 168 2.97 8.09 2.56
C CYS A 168 3.23 7.10 1.42
N PHE A 169 2.42 6.04 1.34
CA PHE A 169 2.43 5.08 0.23
C PHE A 169 1.05 5.00 -0.40
N ASN A 170 0.94 5.51 -1.63
CA ASN A 170 -0.22 5.31 -2.48
C ASN A 170 -0.04 4.02 -3.28
N LEU A 171 -0.77 2.99 -2.90
CA LEU A 171 -0.59 1.63 -3.42
C LEU A 171 -1.52 1.39 -4.60
N HIS A 172 -0.94 1.27 -5.79
CA HIS A 172 -1.65 1.03 -7.04
C HIS A 172 -1.46 -0.39 -7.56
N GLY A 173 -2.40 -0.85 -8.39
CA GLY A 173 -2.23 -2.07 -9.17
C GLY A 173 -1.62 -1.77 -10.55
N GLN A 174 -0.64 -2.56 -10.97
CA GLN A 174 -0.09 -2.48 -12.31
C GLN A 174 -0.90 -3.33 -13.28
N ARG A 175 -1.31 -2.73 -14.41
CA ARG A 175 -1.94 -3.48 -15.50
C ARG A 175 -0.88 -4.05 -16.43
N THR A 176 -1.01 -5.31 -16.80
CA THR A 176 -0.08 -6.02 -17.70
C THR A 176 -0.09 -5.51 -19.14
N ILE A 177 -1.06 -4.66 -19.51
CA ILE A 177 -1.12 -4.02 -20.83
C ILE A 177 -0.14 -2.85 -20.98
N PHE A 178 0.44 -2.37 -19.89
CA PHE A 178 1.44 -1.28 -19.93
C PHE A 178 2.84 -1.86 -19.78
N GLY A 179 3.75 -1.44 -20.66
CA GLY A 179 5.16 -1.79 -20.55
C GLY A 179 5.87 -1.03 -19.44
N ALA A 180 6.92 -1.62 -18.90
CA ALA A 180 7.83 -1.00 -17.94
C ALA A 180 8.93 -0.22 -18.69
N GLY A 181 9.00 1.08 -18.46
CA GLY A 181 9.97 1.95 -19.11
C GLY A 181 9.87 1.88 -20.63
N ARG A 182 10.99 1.56 -21.29
CA ARG A 182 11.08 1.41 -22.74
C ARG A 182 10.91 -0.02 -23.24
N THR A 183 10.56 -0.96 -22.38
CA THR A 183 10.42 -2.37 -22.73
C THR A 183 8.96 -2.72 -23.02
N GLY A 184 8.72 -3.80 -23.78
CA GLY A 184 7.38 -4.36 -23.95
C GLY A 184 6.92 -5.24 -22.77
N ASN A 185 7.75 -5.42 -21.74
CA ASN A 185 7.43 -6.23 -20.57
C ASN A 185 6.67 -5.39 -19.54
N SER A 186 5.65 -5.97 -18.92
CA SER A 186 4.97 -5.34 -17.80
C SER A 186 5.87 -5.31 -16.56
N ALA A 187 5.79 -4.23 -15.76
CA ALA A 187 6.48 -4.19 -14.47
C ALA A 187 5.82 -5.17 -13.49
N THR A 188 6.63 -5.93 -12.77
CA THR A 188 6.18 -6.72 -11.62
C THR A 188 6.01 -5.80 -10.41
N LEU A 189 6.97 -4.90 -10.22
CA LEU A 189 6.93 -3.81 -9.24
C LEU A 189 7.33 -2.52 -9.93
N SER A 190 6.65 -1.44 -9.60
CA SER A 190 6.93 -0.11 -10.12
C SER A 190 6.82 0.92 -9.00
N PHE A 191 7.79 1.83 -8.93
CA PHE A 191 7.85 2.88 -7.94
C PHE A 191 7.87 4.24 -8.62
N LEU A 192 7.14 5.19 -8.06
CA LEU A 192 7.10 6.56 -8.54
C LEU A 192 7.32 7.53 -7.39
N SER A 193 8.27 8.45 -7.53
CA SER A 193 8.38 9.64 -6.70
C SER A 193 7.63 10.79 -7.38
N PRO A 194 6.44 11.18 -6.89
CA PRO A 194 5.63 12.17 -7.56
C PRO A 194 6.34 13.54 -7.60
N ALA A 195 6.14 14.28 -8.69
CA ALA A 195 6.55 15.67 -8.78
C ALA A 195 5.54 16.57 -8.06
N GLU A 196 6.03 17.63 -7.43
CA GLU A 196 5.21 18.64 -6.75
C GLU A 196 4.83 19.79 -7.71
N ASP A 197 5.53 19.90 -8.84
CA ASP A 197 5.33 20.91 -9.88
C ASP A 197 5.52 20.34 -11.30
N THR A 198 5.16 21.12 -12.31
CA THR A 198 5.26 20.75 -13.75
C THR A 198 6.70 20.63 -14.24
N GLU A 199 7.63 21.34 -13.61
CA GLU A 199 9.06 21.33 -13.91
C GLU A 199 9.77 20.11 -13.32
N CYS A 200 9.04 19.29 -12.54
CA CYS A 200 9.60 18.13 -11.85
C CYS A 200 10.76 18.49 -10.91
N THR A 201 10.67 19.60 -10.22
CA THR A 201 11.70 20.11 -9.31
C THR A 201 12.08 19.07 -8.27
N LEU A 202 13.38 18.96 -8.00
CA LEU A 202 13.92 18.06 -6.97
C LEU A 202 13.83 18.72 -5.59
N THR A 203 12.63 18.79 -5.04
CA THR A 203 12.38 19.30 -3.70
C THR A 203 13.00 18.39 -2.63
N VAL A 204 13.06 18.87 -1.38
CA VAL A 204 13.54 18.05 -0.23
C VAL A 204 12.66 16.80 -0.06
N THR A 205 11.33 16.96 -0.16
CA THR A 205 10.36 15.85 -0.05
C THR A 205 10.57 14.83 -1.15
N ARG A 206 10.68 15.30 -2.42
CA ARG A 206 10.90 14.42 -3.56
C ARG A 206 12.21 13.67 -3.48
N LYS A 207 13.31 14.33 -3.09
CA LYS A 207 14.62 13.67 -2.87
C LYS A 207 14.54 12.59 -1.78
N LYS A 208 13.79 12.84 -0.69
CA LYS A 208 13.56 11.86 0.36
C LYS A 208 12.81 10.63 -0.17
N ALA A 209 11.75 10.84 -0.94
CA ALA A 209 10.99 9.75 -1.58
C ALA A 209 11.87 8.94 -2.55
N MET A 210 12.64 9.61 -3.41
CA MET A 210 13.59 8.97 -4.33
C MET A 210 14.63 8.13 -3.59
N SER A 211 15.14 8.61 -2.46
CA SER A 211 16.12 7.87 -1.64
C SER A 211 15.50 6.59 -1.06
N VAL A 212 14.25 6.66 -0.58
CA VAL A 212 13.53 5.48 -0.09
C VAL A 212 13.30 4.48 -1.22
N ILE A 213 12.86 4.94 -2.39
CA ILE A 213 12.66 4.09 -3.58
C ILE A 213 13.96 3.42 -4.00
N ALA A 214 15.08 4.18 -4.03
CA ALA A 214 16.38 3.62 -4.40
C ALA A 214 16.82 2.51 -3.45
N LEU A 215 16.66 2.70 -2.13
CA LEU A 215 16.98 1.68 -1.12
C LEU A 215 16.10 0.44 -1.27
N ILE A 216 14.79 0.61 -1.46
CA ILE A 216 13.86 -0.50 -1.67
C ILE A 216 14.24 -1.28 -2.94
N ASN A 217 14.48 -0.56 -4.05
CA ASN A 217 14.84 -1.16 -5.33
C ASN A 217 16.18 -1.90 -5.27
N GLU A 218 17.22 -1.29 -4.70
CA GLU A 218 18.52 -1.93 -4.48
C GLU A 218 18.36 -3.23 -3.70
N GLN A 219 17.52 -3.19 -2.69
CA GLN A 219 17.30 -4.31 -1.82
C GLN A 219 16.57 -5.45 -2.54
N ILE A 220 15.45 -5.16 -3.20
CA ILE A 220 14.71 -6.15 -3.98
C ILE A 220 15.61 -6.79 -5.05
N GLN A 221 16.44 -6.00 -5.73
CA GLN A 221 17.37 -6.54 -6.74
C GLN A 221 18.41 -7.51 -6.16
N LYS A 222 18.87 -7.31 -4.93
CA LYS A 222 19.79 -8.25 -4.26
C LYS A 222 19.12 -9.59 -3.97
N ASP A 223 17.82 -9.59 -3.70
CA ASP A 223 17.07 -10.76 -3.28
C ASP A 223 16.40 -11.51 -4.43
N LEU A 224 16.26 -10.86 -5.59
CA LEU A 224 15.68 -11.51 -6.75
C LEU A 224 16.55 -12.65 -7.23
N PRO A 225 15.99 -13.85 -7.39
CA PRO A 225 16.75 -14.97 -7.98
C PRO A 225 17.16 -14.63 -9.41
N ARG A 226 18.30 -15.16 -9.87
CA ARG A 226 18.79 -14.98 -11.26
C ARG A 226 17.81 -15.44 -12.32
N THR A 227 16.85 -16.29 -11.96
CA THR A 227 15.76 -16.79 -12.80
C THR A 227 14.54 -15.88 -12.83
N PHE A 228 14.55 -14.76 -12.11
CA PHE A 228 13.43 -13.81 -12.11
C PHE A 228 13.22 -13.21 -13.50
N GLN A 229 12.01 -13.40 -14.05
CA GLN A 229 11.66 -12.92 -15.39
C GLN A 229 10.80 -11.63 -15.36
N GLY A 230 10.50 -11.12 -14.18
CA GLY A 230 9.77 -9.86 -14.03
C GLY A 230 10.65 -8.64 -14.25
N SER A 231 10.06 -7.46 -14.25
CA SER A 231 10.75 -6.19 -14.32
C SER A 231 10.45 -5.31 -13.09
N LEU A 232 11.47 -4.61 -12.65
CA LEU A 232 11.39 -3.53 -11.67
C LEU A 232 11.55 -2.20 -12.39
N ASP A 233 10.71 -1.24 -12.05
CA ASP A 233 10.76 0.08 -12.64
C ASP A 233 10.66 1.15 -11.54
N ALA A 234 11.40 2.25 -11.68
CA ALA A 234 11.41 3.36 -10.74
C ALA A 234 11.52 4.69 -11.48
N TYR A 235 10.61 5.63 -11.18
CA TYR A 235 10.50 6.95 -11.79
C TYR A 235 10.68 8.08 -10.77
#